data_d442421c9592fded71bb069dd1d27472
#
_entry.id   d442421c9592fded71bb069dd1d27472
#
_cell.length_a   1.000
_cell.length_b   1.000
_cell.length_c   1.000
_cell.angle_alpha   90.00
_cell.angle_beta   90.00
_cell.angle_gamma   90.00
#
_symmetry.space_group_name_H-M   'P 1'
#
loop_
_entity.id
_entity.type
_entity.pdbx_description
1 polymer ?
#
loop_
_entity_poly.entity_id
_entity_poly.type
_entity_poly.pdbx_seq_one_letter_code
_entity_poly.pdbx_strand_id
1 'polypeptide(L)'
;KISAFLIIMIAMLMAGVCAHAADFSVDTTSLPMGEAYKPYSAQITMSGGSNDGYSFEFISGFKPTGLTVNEDGSITGTPTSAGYYANMNIRISNVDGTYRDVTFKINIRARSIKINVTAPKNIIYDGNSYTATVKCYDLNGGELTDAVPIIRYGKDNLSSVTDAGTY
;
A
#
# COMPACT_ATOMS: atom_id res chain seq x y z
N LYS A 1 -64.91 25.73 -13.31
CA LYS A 1 -63.94 26.79 -12.90
C LYS A 1 -63.01 26.12 -11.88
N ILE A 2 -61.82 25.76 -12.32
CA ILE A 2 -60.77 25.29 -11.42
C ILE A 2 -60.33 26.50 -10.59
N SER A 3 -60.45 26.37 -9.28
CA SER A 3 -60.15 27.45 -8.34
C SER A 3 -58.66 27.85 -8.49
N ALA A 4 -58.40 29.16 -8.56
CA ALA A 4 -57.03 29.70 -8.58
C ALA A 4 -56.17 29.16 -7.42
N PHE A 5 -56.80 28.78 -6.33
CA PHE A 5 -56.13 28.17 -5.18
C PHE A 5 -55.55 26.78 -5.48
N LEU A 6 -56.24 25.98 -6.32
CA LEU A 6 -55.72 24.65 -6.75
C LEU A 6 -54.53 24.78 -7.66
N ILE A 7 -54.49 25.80 -8.53
CA ILE A 7 -53.35 26.06 -9.43
C ILE A 7 -52.12 26.52 -8.63
N ILE A 8 -52.28 27.32 -7.60
CA ILE A 8 -51.17 27.73 -6.71
C ILE A 8 -50.64 26.57 -5.92
N MET A 9 -51.50 25.65 -5.43
CA MET A 9 -51.11 24.47 -4.68
C MET A 9 -50.31 23.48 -5.59
N ILE A 10 -50.73 23.30 -6.84
CA ILE A 10 -50.01 22.46 -7.83
C ILE A 10 -48.69 23.10 -8.21
N ALA A 11 -48.62 24.42 -8.36
CA ALA A 11 -47.37 25.14 -8.63
C ALA A 11 -46.37 25.08 -7.45
N MET A 12 -46.87 25.03 -6.21
CA MET A 12 -46.04 24.89 -5.02
C MET A 12 -45.52 23.45 -4.84
N LEU A 13 -46.24 22.46 -5.39
CA LEU A 13 -45.82 21.03 -5.34
C LEU A 13 -44.79 20.73 -6.45
N MET A 14 -44.65 21.60 -7.47
CA MET A 14 -43.66 21.47 -8.56
C MET A 14 -42.39 22.29 -8.31
N ALA A 15 -42.31 23.04 -7.22
CA ALA A 15 -41.02 23.48 -6.72
C ALA A 15 -40.30 22.26 -6.17
N GLY A 16 -39.93 21.33 -7.07
CA GLY A 16 -38.97 20.31 -6.78
C GLY A 16 -37.75 21.01 -6.18
N VAL A 17 -37.56 20.80 -4.89
CA VAL A 17 -36.30 21.11 -4.25
C VAL A 17 -35.29 20.30 -5.07
N CYS A 18 -34.64 20.95 -6.03
CA CYS A 18 -33.39 20.47 -6.57
C CYS A 18 -32.45 20.49 -5.36
N ALA A 19 -32.50 19.45 -4.55
CA ALA A 19 -31.45 19.22 -3.57
C ALA A 19 -30.17 19.12 -4.40
N HIS A 20 -29.44 20.21 -4.49
CA HIS A 20 -28.06 20.18 -4.93
C HIS A 20 -27.39 19.21 -3.96
N ALA A 21 -27.06 18.02 -4.45
CA ALA A 21 -26.18 17.14 -3.71
C ALA A 21 -24.96 18.00 -3.33
N ALA A 22 -24.73 18.15 -2.03
CA ALA A 22 -23.65 19.00 -1.56
C ALA A 22 -22.36 18.43 -2.15
N ASP A 23 -21.65 19.26 -2.91
CA ASP A 23 -20.41 18.86 -3.54
C ASP A 23 -19.40 18.47 -2.46
N PHE A 24 -18.81 17.29 -2.55
CA PHE A 24 -17.83 16.82 -1.60
C PHE A 24 -16.41 16.96 -2.14
N SER A 25 -15.45 17.13 -1.27
CA SER A 25 -14.03 17.25 -1.61
C SER A 25 -13.19 16.22 -0.87
N VAL A 26 -12.08 15.81 -1.51
CA VAL A 26 -11.08 14.95 -0.91
C VAL A 26 -10.01 15.82 -0.26
N ASP A 27 -9.87 15.75 1.05
CA ASP A 27 -8.94 16.58 1.81
C ASP A 27 -7.53 15.98 1.82
N THR A 28 -7.44 14.62 1.71
CA THR A 28 -6.16 13.93 1.61
C THR A 28 -5.49 14.20 0.27
N THR A 29 -4.40 14.97 0.30
CA THR A 29 -3.62 15.32 -0.91
C THR A 29 -2.48 14.34 -1.18
N SER A 30 -2.00 13.62 -0.17
CA SER A 30 -0.91 12.65 -0.28
C SER A 30 -1.03 11.56 0.79
N LEU A 31 -0.57 10.37 0.44
CA LEU A 31 -0.47 9.27 1.39
C LEU A 31 0.93 9.25 2.04
N PRO A 32 1.04 8.89 3.32
CA PRO A 32 2.33 8.77 3.99
C PRO A 32 3.21 7.71 3.34
N MET A 33 4.52 7.88 3.44
CA MET A 33 5.48 6.90 2.95
C MET A 33 5.42 5.63 3.83
N GLY A 34 5.39 4.47 3.18
CA GLY A 34 5.50 3.17 3.85
C GLY A 34 6.90 2.57 3.78
N GLU A 35 7.06 1.42 4.42
CA GLU A 35 8.27 0.59 4.34
C GLU A 35 7.84 -0.86 4.09
N ALA A 36 8.53 -1.55 3.17
CA ALA A 36 8.26 -2.95 2.87
C ALA A 36 8.44 -3.82 4.12
N TYR A 37 7.54 -4.78 4.32
CA TYR A 37 7.48 -5.71 5.45
C TYR A 37 7.20 -5.04 6.82
N LYS A 38 6.66 -3.82 6.82
CA LYS A 38 6.15 -3.18 8.05
C LYS A 38 4.67 -2.86 7.91
N PRO A 39 3.90 -2.93 9.00
CA PRO A 39 2.50 -2.52 9.00
C PRO A 39 2.35 -1.07 8.50
N TYR A 40 1.39 -0.87 7.62
CA TYR A 40 1.03 0.42 7.06
C TYR A 40 -0.40 0.76 7.40
N SER A 41 -0.66 2.01 7.73
CA SER A 41 -2.01 2.54 7.91
C SER A 41 -2.07 3.99 7.46
N ALA A 42 -3.07 4.32 6.67
CA ALA A 42 -3.39 5.67 6.26
C ALA A 42 -4.91 5.81 6.16
N GLN A 43 -5.43 7.04 6.30
CA GLN A 43 -6.85 7.36 6.19
C GLN A 43 -7.05 8.40 5.10
N ILE A 44 -7.98 8.15 4.18
CA ILE A 44 -8.48 9.16 3.25
C ILE A 44 -9.57 9.94 3.98
N THR A 45 -9.43 11.26 3.99
CA THR A 45 -10.36 12.19 4.64
C THR A 45 -11.14 13.00 3.61
N MET A 46 -12.37 13.29 3.94
CA MET A 46 -13.35 13.94 3.09
C MET A 46 -13.99 15.13 3.82
N SER A 47 -14.47 16.11 3.07
CA SER A 47 -15.30 17.20 3.58
C SER A 47 -16.45 17.52 2.62
N GLY A 48 -17.53 18.09 3.14
CA GLY A 48 -18.75 18.39 2.39
C GLY A 48 -19.63 17.14 2.18
N GLY A 49 -20.49 17.17 1.17
CA GLY A 49 -21.42 16.09 0.85
C GLY A 49 -22.57 15.92 1.84
N SER A 50 -23.30 14.80 1.74
CA SER A 50 -24.30 14.43 2.74
C SER A 50 -23.63 13.79 3.94
N ASN A 51 -24.20 13.99 5.14
CA ASN A 51 -23.63 13.46 6.40
C ASN A 51 -23.76 11.93 6.55
N ASP A 52 -24.31 11.23 5.57
CA ASP A 52 -24.66 9.81 5.66
C ASP A 52 -23.50 8.85 5.30
N GLY A 53 -22.32 9.40 5.02
CA GLY A 53 -21.09 8.64 4.84
C GLY A 53 -20.63 8.47 3.39
N TYR A 54 -19.44 7.95 3.27
CA TYR A 54 -18.76 7.66 2.00
C TYR A 54 -18.36 6.18 1.96
N SER A 55 -18.27 5.63 0.76
CA SER A 55 -17.64 4.35 0.50
C SER A 55 -16.47 4.50 -0.45
N PHE A 56 -15.44 3.68 -0.25
CA PHE A 56 -14.19 3.75 -0.99
C PHE A 56 -13.91 2.41 -1.68
N GLU A 57 -13.53 2.46 -2.95
CA GLU A 57 -13.24 1.28 -3.74
C GLU A 57 -11.99 1.50 -4.60
N PHE A 58 -11.05 0.55 -4.56
CA PHE A 58 -9.94 0.54 -5.52
C PHE A 58 -10.46 0.06 -6.88
N ILE A 59 -10.43 0.93 -7.89
CA ILE A 59 -11.03 0.65 -9.20
C ILE A 59 -10.01 0.28 -10.27
N SER A 60 -8.80 0.85 -10.23
CA SER A 60 -7.77 0.57 -11.25
C SER A 60 -6.38 1.08 -10.86
N GLY A 61 -5.40 0.71 -11.68
CA GLY A 61 -4.01 1.11 -11.51
C GLY A 61 -3.19 0.10 -10.72
N PHE A 62 -2.16 0.59 -10.03
CA PHE A 62 -1.25 -0.24 -9.26
C PHE A 62 -1.27 0.16 -7.79
N LYS A 63 -1.52 -0.80 -6.91
CA LYS A 63 -1.36 -0.63 -5.47
C LYS A 63 -0.26 -1.56 -4.95
N PRO A 64 0.42 -1.22 -3.86
CA PRO A 64 1.41 -2.11 -3.25
C PRO A 64 0.78 -3.45 -2.88
N THR A 65 1.43 -4.56 -3.27
CA THR A 65 1.01 -5.90 -2.83
C THR A 65 1.08 -5.98 -1.31
N GLY A 66 0.01 -6.50 -0.70
CA GLY A 66 -0.14 -6.56 0.76
C GLY A 66 -0.87 -5.38 1.38
N LEU A 67 -1.28 -4.36 0.59
CA LEU A 67 -2.17 -3.30 1.05
C LEU A 67 -3.61 -3.51 0.54
N THR A 68 -4.56 -3.12 1.36
CA THR A 68 -6.00 -3.10 1.05
C THR A 68 -6.54 -1.69 1.22
N VAL A 69 -7.35 -1.25 0.27
CA VAL A 69 -8.21 -0.07 0.41
C VAL A 69 -9.53 -0.58 0.98
N ASN A 70 -9.92 -0.10 2.14
CA ASN A 70 -11.15 -0.50 2.82
C ASN A 70 -12.28 0.47 2.49
N GLU A 71 -13.52 0.01 2.66
CA GLU A 71 -14.73 0.79 2.37
C GLU A 71 -14.88 2.05 3.23
N ASP A 72 -14.21 2.10 4.38
CA ASP A 72 -14.17 3.27 5.27
C ASP A 72 -13.12 4.31 4.90
N GLY A 73 -12.39 4.09 3.78
CA GLY A 73 -11.32 4.96 3.31
C GLY A 73 -9.97 4.74 4.01
N SER A 74 -9.87 3.77 4.89
CA SER A 74 -8.59 3.36 5.44
C SER A 74 -7.81 2.51 4.41
N ILE A 75 -6.49 2.70 4.37
CA ILE A 75 -5.57 1.90 3.57
C ILE A 75 -4.65 1.19 4.54
N THR A 76 -4.81 -0.13 4.66
CA THR A 76 -4.12 -0.92 5.68
C THR A 76 -3.46 -2.16 5.10
N GLY A 77 -2.50 -2.73 5.84
CA GLY A 77 -1.83 -3.97 5.49
C GLY A 77 -0.32 -3.91 5.69
N THR A 78 0.38 -4.87 5.12
CA THR A 78 1.86 -4.94 5.16
C THR A 78 2.36 -5.07 3.73
N PRO A 79 2.93 -4.01 3.13
CA PRO A 79 3.43 -4.09 1.76
C PRO A 79 4.62 -5.04 1.67
N THR A 80 4.65 -5.90 0.65
CA THR A 80 5.70 -6.91 0.47
C THR A 80 6.79 -6.50 -0.50
N SER A 81 6.63 -5.34 -1.18
CA SER A 81 7.62 -4.83 -2.14
C SER A 81 7.78 -3.32 -2.01
N ALA A 82 9.00 -2.86 -2.19
CA ALA A 82 9.32 -1.44 -2.31
C ALA A 82 8.99 -0.93 -3.73
N GLY A 83 8.60 0.33 -3.84
CA GLY A 83 8.31 0.96 -5.13
C GLY A 83 7.57 2.27 -4.99
N TYR A 84 7.49 2.99 -6.09
CA TYR A 84 6.66 4.17 -6.24
C TYR A 84 5.44 3.84 -7.08
N TYR A 85 4.27 3.89 -6.47
CA TYR A 85 2.98 3.59 -7.09
C TYR A 85 2.25 4.90 -7.37
N ALA A 86 2.26 5.31 -8.64
CA ALA A 86 1.79 6.64 -9.05
C ALA A 86 0.30 6.69 -9.44
N ASN A 87 -0.31 5.54 -9.72
CA ASN A 87 -1.62 5.44 -10.37
C ASN A 87 -2.57 4.54 -9.57
N MET A 88 -2.74 4.79 -8.28
CA MET A 88 -3.72 4.08 -7.46
C MET A 88 -5.05 4.83 -7.54
N ASN A 89 -5.96 4.36 -8.38
CA ASN A 89 -7.25 5.01 -8.60
C ASN A 89 -8.29 4.45 -7.63
N ILE A 90 -8.87 5.33 -6.86
CA ILE A 90 -9.88 5.02 -5.85
C ILE A 90 -11.15 5.79 -6.20
N ARG A 91 -12.26 5.07 -6.29
CA ARG A 91 -13.60 5.67 -6.37
C ARG A 91 -14.10 5.96 -4.97
N ILE A 92 -14.59 7.14 -4.79
CA ILE A 92 -15.20 7.61 -3.56
C ILE A 92 -16.65 7.95 -3.89
N SER A 93 -17.57 7.20 -3.32
CA SER A 93 -19.00 7.34 -3.57
C SER A 93 -19.71 7.84 -2.31
N ASN A 94 -20.63 8.78 -2.51
CA ASN A 94 -21.54 9.24 -1.48
C ASN A 94 -22.84 8.41 -1.53
N VAL A 95 -23.58 8.36 -0.46
CA VAL A 95 -24.87 7.65 -0.36
C VAL A 95 -25.93 8.18 -1.33
N ASP A 96 -25.83 9.42 -1.79
CA ASP A 96 -26.73 10.02 -2.78
C ASP A 96 -26.45 9.52 -4.22
N GLY A 97 -25.44 8.66 -4.41
CA GLY A 97 -25.03 8.10 -5.70
C GLY A 97 -24.03 8.98 -6.47
N THR A 98 -23.63 10.14 -5.95
CA THR A 98 -22.53 10.92 -6.53
C THR A 98 -21.19 10.24 -6.23
N TYR A 99 -20.24 10.32 -7.13
CA TYR A 99 -18.91 9.75 -6.93
C TYR A 99 -17.82 10.61 -7.56
N ARG A 100 -16.59 10.41 -7.07
CA ARG A 100 -15.35 10.94 -7.67
C ARG A 100 -14.30 9.85 -7.74
N ASP A 101 -13.60 9.80 -8.86
CA ASP A 101 -12.42 8.97 -9.04
C ASP A 101 -11.17 9.82 -8.78
N VAL A 102 -10.36 9.39 -7.82
CA VAL A 102 -9.17 10.12 -7.38
C VAL A 102 -7.95 9.24 -7.50
N THR A 103 -6.88 9.79 -8.07
CA THR A 103 -5.59 9.10 -8.20
C THR A 103 -4.69 9.45 -7.02
N PHE A 104 -4.37 8.46 -6.22
CA PHE A 104 -3.38 8.58 -5.14
C PHE A 104 -2.02 8.05 -5.57
N LYS A 105 -0.98 8.57 -4.90
CA LYS A 105 0.40 8.14 -5.04
C LYS A 105 0.89 7.67 -3.69
N ILE A 106 1.63 6.56 -3.69
CA ILE A 106 2.24 6.03 -2.49
C ILE A 106 3.67 5.61 -2.78
N ASN A 107 4.58 5.91 -1.87
CA ASN A 107 5.96 5.47 -1.93
C ASN A 107 6.22 4.46 -0.80
N ILE A 108 6.65 3.26 -1.16
CA ILE A 108 7.07 2.22 -0.22
C ILE A 108 8.58 2.07 -0.36
N ARG A 109 9.32 2.47 0.67
CA ARG A 109 10.77 2.31 0.69
C ARG A 109 11.16 0.86 0.98
N ALA A 110 12.34 0.47 0.53
CA ALA A 110 12.91 -0.83 0.88
C ALA A 110 13.18 -0.92 2.38
N ARG A 111 13.01 -2.12 2.94
CA ARG A 111 13.41 -2.42 4.32
C ARG A 111 14.94 -2.41 4.43
N SER A 112 15.48 -1.70 5.43
CA SER A 112 16.90 -1.74 5.75
C SER A 112 17.18 -2.97 6.62
N ILE A 113 18.21 -3.73 6.27
CA ILE A 113 18.62 -4.94 6.99
C ILE A 113 20.11 -4.90 7.34
N LYS A 114 20.49 -5.61 8.40
CA LYS A 114 21.88 -5.97 8.71
C LYS A 114 22.13 -7.40 8.32
N ILE A 115 23.27 -7.67 7.68
CA ILE A 115 23.67 -9.01 7.27
C ILE A 115 24.89 -9.41 8.09
N ASN A 116 24.79 -10.55 8.78
CA ASN A 116 25.90 -11.21 9.46
C ASN A 116 26.31 -12.42 8.66
N VAL A 117 27.58 -12.47 8.27
CA VAL A 117 28.19 -13.59 7.58
C VAL A 117 29.17 -14.24 8.54
N THR A 118 28.94 -15.53 8.84
CA THR A 118 29.87 -16.36 9.62
C THR A 118 30.45 -17.42 8.70
N ALA A 119 31.70 -17.23 8.34
CA ALA A 119 32.46 -18.21 7.57
C ALA A 119 33.29 -19.12 8.50
N PRO A 120 33.50 -20.40 8.16
CA PRO A 120 34.46 -21.24 8.85
C PRO A 120 35.85 -20.59 8.83
N LYS A 121 36.57 -20.71 9.93
CA LYS A 121 37.94 -20.21 10.10
C LYS A 121 38.94 -21.33 10.00
N ASN A 122 40.14 -21.05 9.48
CA ASN A 122 41.25 -22.00 9.42
C ASN A 122 40.90 -23.27 8.67
N ILE A 123 40.24 -23.16 7.53
CA ILE A 123 39.88 -24.29 6.70
C ILE A 123 41.18 -24.84 6.06
N ILE A 124 41.45 -26.13 6.33
CA ILE A 124 42.49 -26.89 5.64
C ILE A 124 41.77 -27.76 4.58
N TYR A 125 42.34 -27.84 3.38
CA TYR A 125 41.78 -28.67 2.33
C TYR A 125 41.78 -30.17 2.79
N ASP A 126 40.58 -30.72 2.88
CA ASP A 126 40.33 -32.11 3.28
C ASP A 126 39.34 -32.85 2.36
N GLY A 127 38.97 -32.19 1.23
CA GLY A 127 38.00 -32.68 0.26
C GLY A 127 36.53 -32.50 0.70
N ASN A 128 36.28 -31.85 1.85
CA ASN A 128 34.93 -31.55 2.30
C ASN A 128 34.45 -30.20 1.76
N SER A 129 33.13 -30.06 1.62
CA SER A 129 32.50 -28.78 1.23
C SER A 129 32.26 -27.94 2.47
N TYR A 130 32.65 -26.67 2.40
CA TYR A 130 32.46 -25.69 3.45
C TYR A 130 31.52 -24.57 2.99
N THR A 131 30.56 -24.19 3.83
CA THR A 131 29.61 -23.13 3.56
C THR A 131 29.62 -22.07 4.66
N ALA A 132 29.45 -20.81 4.26
CA ALA A 132 29.22 -19.74 5.23
C ALA A 132 27.77 -19.75 5.69
N THR A 133 27.56 -19.37 6.96
CA THR A 133 26.22 -19.10 7.48
C THR A 133 25.94 -17.62 7.36
N VAL A 134 24.79 -17.28 6.78
CA VAL A 134 24.33 -15.88 6.67
C VAL A 134 23.02 -15.72 7.42
N LYS A 135 22.98 -14.74 8.29
CA LYS A 135 21.77 -14.32 9.01
C LYS A 135 21.45 -12.87 8.72
N CYS A 136 20.17 -12.61 8.49
CA CYS A 136 19.65 -11.27 8.27
C CYS A 136 18.94 -10.77 9.53
N TYR A 137 19.15 -9.51 9.87
CA TYR A 137 18.54 -8.87 11.04
C TYR A 137 17.93 -7.53 10.65
N ASP A 138 16.89 -7.12 11.34
CA ASP A 138 16.41 -5.74 11.29
C ASP A 138 17.42 -4.80 11.98
N LEU A 139 17.15 -3.49 11.91
CA LEU A 139 18.04 -2.49 12.53
C LEU A 139 18.04 -2.55 14.07
N ASN A 140 17.02 -3.17 14.68
CA ASN A 140 16.88 -3.34 16.12
C ASN A 140 17.49 -4.66 16.63
N GLY A 141 17.99 -5.51 15.70
CA GLY A 141 18.65 -6.78 16.03
C GLY A 141 17.70 -8.00 16.01
N GLY A 142 16.44 -7.84 15.61
CA GLY A 142 15.51 -8.94 15.40
C GLY A 142 15.92 -9.77 14.18
N GLU A 143 16.04 -11.10 14.30
CA GLU A 143 16.36 -11.99 13.18
C GLU A 143 15.20 -12.04 12.20
N LEU A 144 15.51 -11.88 10.90
CA LEU A 144 14.56 -11.89 9.81
C LEU A 144 14.53 -13.26 9.15
N THR A 145 13.49 -14.04 9.43
CA THR A 145 13.32 -15.40 8.87
C THR A 145 12.73 -15.40 7.46
N ASP A 146 12.16 -14.27 7.03
CA ASP A 146 11.59 -14.05 5.71
C ASP A 146 12.63 -13.56 4.67
N ALA A 147 13.83 -13.20 5.11
CA ALA A 147 14.95 -12.82 4.26
C ALA A 147 15.82 -14.02 3.94
N VAL A 148 15.72 -14.55 2.72
CA VAL A 148 16.53 -15.69 2.27
C VAL A 148 17.75 -15.17 1.50
N PRO A 149 18.95 -15.16 2.11
CA PRO A 149 20.16 -14.73 1.43
C PRO A 149 20.62 -15.79 0.42
N ILE A 150 21.11 -15.33 -0.72
CA ILE A 150 21.80 -16.18 -1.68
C ILE A 150 23.30 -15.96 -1.50
N ILE A 151 24.02 -17.03 -1.14
CA ILE A 151 25.45 -17.00 -0.94
C ILE A 151 26.12 -17.39 -2.25
N ARG A 152 27.10 -16.60 -2.68
CA ARG A 152 27.93 -16.87 -3.84
C ARG A 152 29.39 -16.70 -3.46
N TYR A 153 30.23 -17.59 -3.95
CA TYR A 153 31.66 -17.60 -3.67
C TYR A 153 32.45 -17.20 -4.91
N GLY A 154 33.40 -16.30 -4.74
CA GLY A 154 34.33 -15.88 -5.78
C GLY A 154 33.69 -15.20 -6.98
N LYS A 155 34.51 -15.02 -8.03
CA LYS A 155 34.10 -14.37 -9.28
C LYS A 155 33.11 -15.20 -10.09
N ASP A 156 33.15 -16.53 -9.93
CA ASP A 156 32.33 -17.47 -10.70
C ASP A 156 30.97 -17.75 -10.07
N ASN A 157 30.60 -17.00 -9.02
CA ASN A 157 29.31 -17.11 -8.34
C ASN A 157 28.98 -18.55 -7.87
N LEU A 158 29.96 -19.29 -7.38
CA LEU A 158 29.79 -20.66 -6.92
C LEU A 158 28.85 -20.72 -5.69
N SER A 159 28.06 -21.78 -5.57
CA SER A 159 27.20 -22.01 -4.42
C SER A 159 27.93 -22.66 -3.23
N SER A 160 29.07 -23.29 -3.50
CA SER A 160 29.96 -23.89 -2.50
C SER A 160 31.37 -23.97 -3.03
N VAL A 161 32.37 -24.18 -2.16
CA VAL A 161 33.78 -24.32 -2.50
C VAL A 161 34.33 -25.58 -1.86
N THR A 162 34.94 -26.44 -2.65
CA THR A 162 35.60 -27.69 -2.20
C THR A 162 37.09 -27.71 -2.49
N ASP A 163 37.53 -26.92 -3.45
CA ASP A 163 38.94 -26.91 -3.89
C ASP A 163 39.75 -25.83 -3.17
N ALA A 164 41.04 -26.09 -3.00
CA ALA A 164 41.97 -25.11 -2.47
C ALA A 164 42.15 -23.97 -3.46
N GLY A 165 42.04 -22.73 -2.98
CA GLY A 165 42.18 -21.54 -3.81
C GLY A 165 41.83 -20.26 -3.07
N THR A 166 41.97 -19.13 -3.77
CA THR A 166 41.53 -17.83 -3.29
C THR A 166 40.23 -17.48 -3.99
N TYR A 167 39.16 -17.23 -3.22
CA TYR A 167 37.81 -16.91 -3.69
C TYR A 167 37.37 -15.53 -3.28
#